data_db525c2bca46fda46ad1d43a5ad7834b
#
_entry.id   db525c2bca46fda46ad1d43a5ad7834b
#
_cell.length_a   1.000
_cell.length_b   1.000
_cell.length_c   1.000
_cell.angle_alpha   90.00
_cell.angle_beta   90.00
_cell.angle_gamma   90.00
#
_symmetry.space_group_name_H-M   'P 1'
#
loop_
_entity.id
_entity.type
_entity.pdbx_description
1 polymer ?
#
loop_
_entity_poly.entity_id
_entity_poly.type
_entity_poly.pdbx_seq_one_letter_code
_entity_poly.pdbx_strand_id
1 'polypeptide(L)' 'GSAEVVRISRTDRTLSLRGPFGKVHNLDVSQRLPGTVFDELALGDLVEFRFIKPVAIRITPLASR' A
#
# COMPACT_ATOMS: atom_id res chain seq x y z
N GLY A 1 -10.18 0.78 4.90
CA GLY A 1 -10.17 2.10 4.34
C GLY A 1 -9.44 2.18 3.02
N SER A 2 -9.48 3.32 2.40
CA SER A 2 -8.80 3.54 1.14
C SER A 2 -7.69 4.56 1.33
N ALA A 3 -6.67 4.46 0.49
CA ALA A 3 -5.52 5.32 0.58
C ALA A 3 -4.84 5.45 -0.78
N GLU A 4 -3.97 6.43 -0.87
CA GLU A 4 -3.20 6.67 -2.07
C GLU A 4 -1.77 6.21 -1.85
N VAL A 5 -1.20 5.55 -2.86
CA VAL A 5 0.20 5.16 -2.82
C VAL A 5 1.05 6.40 -3.07
N VAL A 6 1.85 6.78 -2.07
CA VAL A 6 2.67 7.98 -2.15
C VAL A 6 4.16 7.68 -2.19
N ARG A 7 4.55 6.43 -1.91
CA ARG A 7 5.95 6.05 -1.95
C ARG A 7 6.06 4.54 -2.13
N ILE A 8 7.01 4.12 -2.96
CA ILE A 8 7.28 2.71 -3.20
C ILE A 8 8.79 2.51 -3.18
N SER A 9 9.26 1.55 -2.40
CA SER A 9 10.63 1.11 -2.47
C SER A 9 10.64 -0.35 -2.92
N ARG A 10 11.05 -0.57 -4.16
CA ARG A 10 11.10 -1.93 -4.72
C ARG A 10 12.19 -2.76 -4.06
N THR A 11 13.29 -2.11 -3.73
CA THR A 11 14.42 -2.79 -3.10
C THR A 11 14.06 -3.29 -1.71
N ASP A 12 13.44 -2.43 -0.92
CA ASP A 12 13.10 -2.75 0.47
C ASP A 12 11.77 -3.45 0.59
N ARG A 13 10.97 -3.44 -0.47
CA ARG A 13 9.62 -3.98 -0.49
C ARG A 13 8.75 -3.27 0.55
N THR A 14 8.84 -1.95 0.55
CA THR A 14 8.06 -1.12 1.43
C THR A 14 7.16 -0.20 0.63
N LEU A 15 6.11 0.27 1.28
CA LEU A 15 5.06 1.04 0.64
C LEU A 15 4.60 2.10 1.63
N SER A 16 4.36 3.30 1.16
CA SER A 16 3.76 4.34 1.99
C SER A 16 2.40 4.71 1.42
N LEU A 17 1.41 4.72 2.27
CA LEU A 17 0.03 5.02 1.91
C LEU A 17 -0.43 6.25 2.67
N ARG A 18 -1.12 7.14 1.98
CA ARG A 18 -1.72 8.31 2.60
C ARG A 18 -3.23 8.11 2.68
N GLY A 19 -3.75 8.12 3.89
CA GLY A 19 -5.17 7.93 4.13
C GLY A 19 -5.98 9.20 3.98
N PRO A 20 -7.29 9.12 4.27
CA PRO A 20 -8.22 10.20 3.98
C PRO A 20 -7.97 11.48 4.78
N PHE A 21 -7.26 11.40 5.88
CA PHE A 21 -6.97 12.60 6.68
C PHE A 21 -5.52 13.05 6.52
N GLY A 22 -4.88 12.62 5.43
CA GLY A 22 -3.51 13.00 5.16
C GLY A 22 -2.46 12.22 5.94
N LYS A 23 -2.87 11.26 6.75
CA LYS A 23 -1.95 10.48 7.54
C LYS A 23 -1.23 9.45 6.67
N VAL A 24 0.08 9.38 6.81
CA VAL A 24 0.89 8.47 6.02
C VAL A 24 1.28 7.26 6.86
N HIS A 25 1.10 6.08 6.28
CA HIS A 25 1.47 4.81 6.91
C HIS A 25 2.56 4.16 6.07
N ASN A 26 3.66 3.79 6.73
CA ASN A 26 4.77 3.11 6.07
C ASN A 26 4.67 1.63 6.38
N LEU A 27 4.66 0.80 5.35
CA LEU A 27 4.39 -0.61 5.49
C LEU A 27 5.49 -1.44 4.86
N ASP A 28 5.91 -2.50 5.55
CA ASP A 28 6.73 -3.53 4.96
C ASP A 28 5.79 -4.60 4.41
N VAL A 29 5.77 -4.75 3.09
CA VAL A 29 4.82 -5.64 2.45
C VAL A 29 5.47 -6.91 1.90
N SER A 30 6.73 -7.16 2.27
CA SER A 30 7.49 -8.27 1.71
C SER A 30 6.84 -9.63 1.97
N GLN A 31 6.09 -9.76 3.06
CA GLN A 31 5.42 -11.01 3.41
C GLN A 31 3.90 -10.90 3.38
N ARG A 32 3.37 -9.77 2.92
CA ARG A 32 1.94 -9.51 2.97
C ARG A 32 1.28 -9.49 1.60
N LEU A 33 2.05 -9.16 0.57
CA LEU A 33 1.54 -9.07 -0.79
C LEU A 33 2.27 -10.05 -1.68
N PRO A 34 1.55 -10.71 -2.60
CA PRO A 34 2.23 -11.40 -3.68
C PRO A 34 3.08 -10.42 -4.47
N GLY A 35 4.22 -10.87 -4.96
CA GLY A 35 5.10 -10.01 -5.72
C GLY A 35 4.43 -9.41 -6.93
N THR A 36 3.52 -10.16 -7.57
CA THR A 36 2.81 -9.65 -8.75
C THR A 36 1.96 -8.43 -8.40
N VAL A 37 1.29 -8.44 -7.26
CA VAL A 37 0.47 -7.31 -6.84
C VAL A 37 1.35 -6.11 -6.55
N PHE A 38 2.44 -6.33 -5.80
CA PHE A 38 3.34 -5.24 -5.47
C PHE A 38 3.94 -4.61 -6.71
N ASP A 39 4.31 -5.42 -7.69
CA ASP A 39 4.96 -4.94 -8.90
C ASP A 39 4.02 -4.10 -9.77
N GLU A 40 2.72 -4.28 -9.62
CA GLU A 40 1.73 -3.53 -10.39
C GLU A 40 1.36 -2.19 -9.76
N LEU A 41 1.75 -1.96 -8.53
CA LEU A 41 1.42 -0.71 -7.85
C LEU A 41 2.30 0.42 -8.36
N ALA A 42 1.71 1.61 -8.46
CA ALA A 42 2.41 2.80 -8.91
C ALA A 42 2.01 3.98 -8.03
N LEU A 43 2.85 5.00 -8.02
CA LEU A 43 2.55 6.21 -7.28
C LEU A 43 1.23 6.80 -7.78
N GLY A 44 0.39 7.21 -6.82
CA GLY A 44 -0.90 7.79 -7.13
C GLY A 44 -2.02 6.78 -7.22
N ASP A 45 -1.73 5.48 -7.21
CA ASP A 45 -2.78 4.47 -7.24
C ASP A 45 -3.58 4.53 -5.96
N LEU A 46 -4.89 4.25 -6.09
CA LEU A 46 -5.77 4.11 -4.94
C LEU A 46 -5.85 2.64 -4.57
N VAL A 47 -5.74 2.38 -3.29
CA VAL A 47 -5.80 1.01 -2.78
C VAL A 47 -6.77 0.92 -1.62
N GLU A 48 -7.33 -0.24 -1.44
CA GLU A 48 -8.08 -0.57 -0.23
C GLU A 48 -7.13 -1.32 0.70
N PHE A 49 -7.12 -0.95 1.98
CA PHE A 49 -6.25 -1.62 2.93
C PHE A 49 -7.01 -1.90 4.22
N ARG A 50 -6.46 -2.86 4.96
CA ARG A 50 -7.03 -3.25 6.25
C ARG A 50 -5.88 -3.45 7.24
N PHE A 51 -6.06 -2.89 8.43
CA PHE A 51 -5.10 -3.07 9.50
C PHE A 51 -5.73 -3.83 10.64
N ILE A 52 -4.92 -4.67 11.27
CA ILE A 52 -5.22 -5.22 12.59
C ILE A 52 -3.99 -4.99 13.43
N LYS A 53 -4.14 -4.22 14.51
CA LYS A 53 -3.04 -3.92 15.44
C LYS A 53 -1.81 -3.42 14.72
N PRO A 54 -1.78 -2.35 14.17
CA PRO A 54 -1.06 -1.58 13.20
C PRO A 54 -0.41 -2.33 12.05
N VAL A 55 -0.75 -3.59 11.83
CA VAL A 55 -0.18 -4.36 10.73
C VAL A 55 -1.18 -4.43 9.59
N ALA A 56 -0.75 -4.04 8.39
CA ALA A 56 -1.60 -4.18 7.22
C ALA A 56 -1.73 -5.65 6.88
N ILE A 57 -2.95 -6.15 6.77
CA ILE A 57 -3.17 -7.54 6.45
C ILE A 57 -3.75 -7.73 5.04
N ARG A 58 -4.16 -6.65 4.40
CA ARG A 58 -4.66 -6.75 3.05
C ARG A 58 -4.53 -5.40 2.36
N ILE A 59 -4.01 -5.43 1.14
CA ILE A 59 -3.96 -4.26 0.28
C ILE A 59 -4.50 -4.68 -1.07
N THR A 60 -5.54 -3.99 -1.53
CA THR A 60 -6.21 -4.29 -2.79
C THR A 60 -6.22 -3.04 -3.64
N PRO A 61 -5.67 -3.07 -4.84
CA PRO A 61 -5.78 -1.93 -5.75
C PRO A 61 -7.23 -1.68 -6.10
N LEU A 62 -7.66 -0.42 -6.01
CA LEU A 62 -9.03 -0.04 -6.35
C LEU A 62 -9.12 0.48 -7.76
N ALA A 63 -8.10 1.24 -8.18
CA ALA A 63 -8.08 1.82 -9.50
C ALA A 63 -6.65 2.15 -9.86
N SER A 64 -6.31 1.97 -11.11
CA SER A 64 -5.03 2.43 -11.61
C SER A 64 -5.26 3.21 -12.88
N ARG A 65 -4.33 4.11 -13.15
CA ARG A 65 -4.46 4.99 -14.32
C ARG A 65 -3.98 4.32 -15.58
#